data_daa96e687ae3df2e5ca9f0b96148618a
#
_entry.id   daa96e687ae3df2e5ca9f0b96148618a
#
_cell.length_a   1.000
_cell.length_b   1.000
_cell.length_c   1.000
_cell.angle_alpha   90.00
_cell.angle_beta   90.00
_cell.angle_gamma   90.00
#
_symmetry.space_group_name_H-M   'P 1'
#
loop_
_entity.id
_entity.type
_entity.pdbx_description
1 polymer ?
#
loop_
_entity_poly.entity_id
_entity_poly.type
_entity_poly.pdbx_seq_one_letter_code
_entity_poly.pdbx_strand_id
1 'polypeptide(L)'
;MEILIGLLSFLAVVFNTVFWCIFLLTIAVLKLLIPIESWKRLCTKLIINIGECWIYCNGAWIKFLHKPKWDVEGFEALDSSKWYLSVANHQSWADIFILQEITNRNIPMLKFFMKHVLIWVPIIGPVSYTHLRAHETS
;
A
#
# COMPACT_ATOMS: atom_id res chain seq x y z
N MET A 1 -8.76 -22.07 -18.16
CA MET A 1 -9.47 -20.82 -17.76
C MET A 1 -8.76 -20.16 -16.58
N GLU A 2 -8.34 -20.89 -15.57
CA GLU A 2 -7.64 -20.37 -14.37
C GLU A 2 -6.30 -19.69 -14.67
N ILE A 3 -5.48 -20.26 -15.55
CA ILE A 3 -4.20 -19.66 -15.96
C ILE A 3 -4.41 -18.30 -16.62
N LEU A 4 -5.43 -18.17 -17.46
CA LEU A 4 -5.76 -16.90 -18.12
C LEU A 4 -6.20 -15.84 -17.11
N ILE A 5 -7.05 -16.21 -16.15
CA ILE A 5 -7.48 -15.31 -15.07
C ILE A 5 -6.27 -14.89 -14.21
N GLY A 6 -5.39 -15.83 -13.89
CA GLY A 6 -4.16 -15.52 -13.16
C GLY A 6 -3.25 -14.56 -13.90
N LEU A 7 -3.07 -14.75 -15.21
CA LEU A 7 -2.28 -13.83 -16.04
C LEU A 7 -2.91 -12.44 -16.13
N LEU A 8 -4.22 -12.38 -16.33
CA LEU A 8 -4.94 -11.10 -16.36
C LEU A 8 -4.84 -10.38 -15.02
N SER A 9 -4.96 -11.08 -13.90
CA SER A 9 -4.80 -10.51 -12.56
C SER A 9 -3.39 -9.96 -12.37
N PHE A 10 -2.38 -10.70 -12.76
CA PHE A 10 -0.98 -10.26 -12.68
C PHE A 10 -0.76 -8.99 -13.52
N LEU A 11 -1.21 -8.98 -14.77
CA LEU A 11 -1.09 -7.82 -15.65
C LEU A 11 -1.84 -6.60 -15.09
N ALA A 12 -3.05 -6.80 -14.54
CA ALA A 12 -3.82 -5.73 -13.93
C ALA A 12 -3.09 -5.12 -12.74
N VAL A 13 -2.52 -5.94 -11.85
CA VAL A 13 -1.73 -5.47 -10.69
C VAL A 13 -0.48 -4.73 -11.13
N VAL A 14 0.26 -5.25 -12.12
CA VAL A 14 1.47 -4.59 -12.66
C VAL A 14 1.10 -3.24 -13.27
N PHE A 15 0.09 -3.19 -14.13
CA PHE A 15 -0.35 -1.96 -14.76
C PHE A 15 -0.80 -0.92 -13.72
N ASN A 16 -1.64 -1.32 -12.77
CA ASN A 16 -2.11 -0.46 -11.68
C ASN A 16 -0.92 0.07 -10.86
N THR A 17 0.03 -0.78 -10.53
CA THR A 17 1.22 -0.40 -9.76
C THR A 17 2.07 0.61 -10.52
N VAL A 18 2.39 0.36 -11.79
CA VAL A 18 3.17 1.30 -12.62
C VAL A 18 2.46 2.65 -12.75
N PHE A 19 1.16 2.63 -13.01
CA PHE A 19 0.34 3.84 -13.12
C PHE A 19 0.43 4.71 -11.86
N TRP A 20 0.15 4.16 -10.70
CA TRP A 20 0.16 4.91 -9.45
C TRP A 20 1.57 5.29 -8.98
N CYS A 21 2.59 4.46 -9.28
CA CYS A 21 3.99 4.78 -8.99
C CYS A 21 4.47 6.05 -9.71
N ILE A 22 4.01 6.32 -10.93
CA ILE A 22 4.37 7.54 -11.65
C ILE A 22 3.95 8.78 -10.84
N PHE A 23 2.71 8.82 -10.36
CA PHE A 23 2.21 9.93 -9.55
C PHE A 23 2.91 10.02 -8.20
N LEU A 24 3.11 8.87 -7.54
CA LEU A 24 3.78 8.81 -6.24
C LEU A 24 5.22 9.35 -6.34
N LEU A 25 5.99 8.88 -7.33
CA LEU A 25 7.36 9.34 -7.53
C LEU A 25 7.42 10.82 -7.90
N THR A 26 6.52 11.30 -8.74
CA THR A 26 6.42 12.72 -9.09
C THR A 26 6.23 13.58 -7.84
N ILE A 27 5.26 13.23 -6.99
CA ILE A 27 5.00 13.99 -5.76
C ILE A 27 6.14 13.84 -4.76
N ALA A 28 6.78 12.66 -4.68
CA ALA A 28 7.93 12.45 -3.82
C ALA A 28 9.12 13.34 -4.23
N VAL A 29 9.39 13.46 -5.53
CA VAL A 29 10.42 14.37 -6.06
C VAL A 29 10.08 15.83 -5.75
N LEU A 30 8.84 16.26 -6.01
CA LEU A 30 8.40 17.63 -5.70
C LEU A 30 8.48 17.95 -4.20
N LYS A 31 8.21 16.96 -3.34
CA LYS A 31 8.38 17.09 -1.87
C LYS A 31 9.84 17.31 -1.48
N LEU A 32 10.78 16.68 -2.19
CA LEU A 32 12.23 16.85 -1.94
C LEU A 32 12.75 18.20 -2.42
N LEU A 33 12.25 18.69 -3.55
CA LEU A 33 12.72 19.94 -4.17
C LEU A 33 12.27 21.18 -3.41
N ILE A 34 11.13 21.14 -2.72
CA ILE A 34 10.54 22.31 -2.05
C ILE A 34 10.60 22.10 -0.54
N PRO A 35 11.53 22.77 0.19
CA PRO A 35 11.75 22.55 1.63
C PRO A 35 10.75 23.30 2.55
N ILE A 36 9.56 23.64 2.06
CA ILE A 36 8.52 24.34 2.82
C ILE A 36 7.68 23.31 3.61
N GLU A 37 7.56 23.48 4.91
CA GLU A 37 6.86 22.52 5.79
C GLU A 37 5.38 22.32 5.44
N SER A 38 4.66 23.39 5.06
CA SER A 38 3.26 23.27 4.62
C SER A 38 3.14 22.44 3.34
N TRP A 39 4.10 22.61 2.41
CA TRP A 39 4.20 21.83 1.18
C TRP A 39 4.50 20.36 1.47
N LYS A 40 5.48 20.08 2.33
CA LYS A 40 5.82 18.71 2.72
C LYS A 40 4.62 17.97 3.36
N ARG A 41 3.85 18.66 4.20
CA ARG A 41 2.63 18.11 4.78
C ARG A 41 1.56 17.82 3.72
N LEU A 42 1.36 18.72 2.75
CA LEU A 42 0.45 18.50 1.64
C LEU A 42 0.88 17.29 0.80
N CYS A 43 2.16 17.25 0.39
CA CYS A 43 2.71 16.13 -0.38
C CYS A 43 2.57 14.80 0.37
N THR A 44 2.78 14.78 1.70
CA THR A 44 2.59 13.57 2.51
C THR A 44 1.15 13.08 2.47
N LYS A 45 0.17 13.98 2.61
CA LYS A 45 -1.25 13.62 2.48
C LYS A 45 -1.59 13.07 1.09
N LEU A 46 -1.06 13.70 0.03
CA LEU A 46 -1.27 13.24 -1.34
C LEU A 46 -0.66 11.85 -1.58
N ILE A 47 0.55 11.59 -1.08
CA ILE A 47 1.20 10.29 -1.18
C ILE A 47 0.37 9.20 -0.49
N ILE A 48 -0.18 9.48 0.70
CA ILE A 48 -1.06 8.55 1.41
C ILE A 48 -2.32 8.27 0.59
N ASN A 49 -2.99 9.31 0.10
CA ASN A 49 -4.19 9.15 -0.73
C ASN A 49 -3.93 8.35 -2.01
N ILE A 50 -2.79 8.58 -2.67
CA ILE A 50 -2.37 7.80 -3.84
C ILE A 50 -2.21 6.33 -3.47
N GLY A 51 -1.57 6.03 -2.34
CA GLY A 51 -1.42 4.67 -1.84
C GLY A 51 -2.76 4.00 -1.55
N GLU A 52 -3.70 4.71 -0.90
CA GLU A 52 -5.06 4.20 -0.65
C GLU A 52 -5.83 3.94 -1.94
N CYS A 53 -5.70 4.82 -2.94
CA CYS A 53 -6.31 4.61 -4.25
C CYS A 53 -5.71 3.40 -4.98
N TRP A 54 -4.39 3.23 -4.91
CA TRP A 54 -3.71 2.05 -5.47
C TRP A 54 -4.22 0.75 -4.84
N ILE A 55 -4.35 0.71 -3.51
CA ILE A 55 -4.92 -0.43 -2.77
C ILE A 55 -6.36 -0.69 -3.22
N TYR A 56 -7.18 0.35 -3.27
CA TYR A 56 -8.59 0.25 -3.69
C TYR A 56 -8.73 -0.31 -5.11
N CYS A 57 -7.92 0.16 -6.06
CA CYS A 57 -7.93 -0.35 -7.42
C CYS A 57 -7.52 -1.82 -7.49
N ASN A 58 -6.49 -2.24 -6.73
CA ASN A 58 -6.09 -3.65 -6.66
C ASN A 58 -7.23 -4.51 -6.09
N GLY A 59 -7.88 -4.07 -5.00
CA GLY A 59 -9.03 -4.76 -4.42
C GLY A 59 -10.20 -4.87 -5.38
N ALA A 60 -10.50 -3.80 -6.13
CA ALA A 60 -11.56 -3.82 -7.14
C ALA A 60 -11.28 -4.85 -8.25
N TRP A 61 -10.03 -4.96 -8.73
CA TRP A 61 -9.62 -5.97 -9.70
C TRP A 61 -9.74 -7.39 -9.13
N ILE A 62 -9.30 -7.61 -7.89
CA ILE A 62 -9.41 -8.92 -7.23
C ILE A 62 -10.89 -9.31 -7.11
N LYS A 63 -11.75 -8.41 -6.66
CA LYS A 63 -13.19 -8.65 -6.55
C LYS A 63 -13.83 -8.97 -7.89
N PHE A 64 -13.46 -8.24 -8.93
CA PHE A 64 -14.02 -8.44 -10.27
C PHE A 64 -13.61 -9.78 -10.88
N LEU A 65 -12.34 -10.17 -10.78
CA LEU A 65 -11.81 -11.37 -11.44
C LEU A 65 -12.04 -12.65 -10.62
N HIS A 66 -11.88 -12.59 -9.30
CA HIS A 66 -11.89 -13.77 -8.43
C HIS A 66 -13.16 -13.91 -7.60
N LYS A 67 -13.95 -12.84 -7.43
CA LYS A 67 -15.19 -12.81 -6.63
C LYS A 67 -15.03 -13.46 -5.25
N PRO A 68 -13.99 -13.10 -4.48
CA PRO A 68 -13.74 -13.73 -3.19
C PRO A 68 -14.88 -13.45 -2.22
N LYS A 69 -15.16 -14.43 -1.35
CA LYS A 69 -16.04 -14.23 -0.19
C LYS A 69 -15.15 -13.98 1.02
N TRP A 70 -15.24 -12.79 1.58
CA TRP A 70 -14.54 -12.43 2.80
C TRP A 70 -15.43 -12.73 4.01
N ASP A 71 -14.87 -13.43 4.98
CA ASP A 71 -15.43 -13.55 6.31
C ASP A 71 -14.52 -12.75 7.24
N VAL A 72 -15.00 -11.58 7.66
CA VAL A 72 -14.21 -10.61 8.41
C VAL A 72 -14.95 -10.24 9.68
N GLU A 73 -14.39 -10.58 10.81
CA GLU A 73 -14.96 -10.31 12.12
C GLU A 73 -14.11 -9.30 12.91
N GLY A 74 -14.74 -8.58 13.83
CA GLY A 74 -14.04 -7.72 14.79
C GLY A 74 -13.61 -6.36 14.28
N PHE A 75 -14.00 -5.96 13.07
CA PHE A 75 -13.66 -4.65 12.48
C PHE A 75 -14.30 -3.48 13.20
N GLU A 76 -15.46 -3.70 13.83
CA GLU A 76 -16.21 -2.68 14.59
C GLU A 76 -15.42 -2.15 15.81
N ALA A 77 -14.45 -2.95 16.28
CA ALA A 77 -13.60 -2.59 17.42
C ALA A 77 -12.39 -1.74 17.02
N LEU A 78 -12.15 -1.55 15.71
CA LEU A 78 -11.00 -0.79 15.21
C LEU A 78 -11.31 0.71 15.15
N ASP A 79 -10.31 1.50 15.53
CA ASP A 79 -10.36 2.96 15.51
C ASP A 79 -9.29 3.49 14.54
N SER A 80 -9.74 4.20 13.50
CA SER A 80 -8.85 4.73 12.45
C SER A 80 -7.80 5.73 12.95
N SER A 81 -7.95 6.24 14.18
CA SER A 81 -6.99 7.15 14.82
C SER A 81 -5.88 6.42 15.58
N LYS A 82 -6.00 5.11 15.78
CA LYS A 82 -5.06 4.31 16.58
C LYS A 82 -4.13 3.50 15.71
N TRP A 83 -2.95 3.18 16.26
CA TRP A 83 -1.99 2.31 15.62
C TRP A 83 -2.16 0.87 16.12
N TYR A 84 -2.07 -0.07 15.20
CA TYR A 84 -2.23 -1.49 15.47
C TYR A 84 -1.01 -2.28 14.98
N LEU A 85 -0.63 -3.31 15.72
CA LEU A 85 0.28 -4.34 15.25
C LEU A 85 -0.56 -5.49 14.68
N SER A 86 -0.50 -5.67 13.37
CA SER A 86 -1.17 -6.79 12.70
C SER A 86 -0.19 -7.95 12.53
N VAL A 87 -0.59 -9.12 12.99
CA VAL A 87 0.15 -10.38 12.82
C VAL A 87 -0.73 -11.35 12.05
N ALA A 88 -0.24 -11.83 10.94
CA ALA A 88 -0.97 -12.74 10.07
C ALA A 88 -0.09 -13.90 9.58
N ASN A 89 -0.69 -15.07 9.38
CA ASN A 89 -0.03 -16.14 8.65
C ASN A 89 0.12 -15.74 7.18
N HIS A 90 1.35 -15.72 6.71
CA HIS A 90 1.67 -15.34 5.34
C HIS A 90 2.01 -16.57 4.52
N GLN A 91 1.12 -16.96 3.61
CA GLN A 91 1.28 -18.13 2.75
C GLN A 91 1.58 -17.75 1.30
N SER A 92 1.10 -16.59 0.86
CA SER A 92 1.29 -16.15 -0.53
C SER A 92 1.33 -14.63 -0.63
N TRP A 93 1.85 -14.11 -1.74
CA TRP A 93 1.84 -12.68 -2.06
C TRP A 93 0.41 -12.09 -2.09
N ALA A 94 -0.60 -12.91 -2.38
CA ALA A 94 -1.99 -12.49 -2.38
C ALA A 94 -2.47 -12.02 -1.00
N ASP A 95 -1.93 -12.58 0.08
CA ASP A 95 -2.31 -12.24 1.45
C ASP A 95 -2.03 -10.77 1.77
N ILE A 96 -0.97 -10.20 1.17
CA ILE A 96 -0.62 -8.77 1.32
C ILE A 96 -1.72 -7.90 0.73
N PHE A 97 -2.18 -8.22 -0.48
CA PHE A 97 -3.25 -7.46 -1.14
C PHE A 97 -4.59 -7.60 -0.41
N ILE A 98 -4.89 -8.80 0.08
CA ILE A 98 -6.09 -9.09 0.86
C ILE A 98 -6.09 -8.28 2.16
N LEU A 99 -4.99 -8.33 2.91
CA LEU A 99 -4.87 -7.60 4.16
C LEU A 99 -4.97 -6.08 3.93
N GLN A 100 -4.31 -5.57 2.90
CA GLN A 100 -4.41 -4.16 2.52
C GLN A 100 -5.84 -3.76 2.15
N GLU A 101 -6.55 -4.57 1.35
CA GLU A 101 -7.92 -4.30 0.94
C GLU A 101 -8.88 -4.23 2.12
N ILE A 102 -8.79 -5.22 3.03
CA ILE A 102 -9.65 -5.30 4.20
C ILE A 102 -9.41 -4.13 5.17
N THR A 103 -8.15 -3.74 5.35
CA THR A 103 -7.77 -2.69 6.31
C THR A 103 -7.80 -1.28 5.73
N ASN A 104 -7.90 -1.12 4.41
CA ASN A 104 -7.84 0.16 3.74
C ASN A 104 -8.90 1.12 4.28
N ARG A 105 -8.50 2.30 4.73
CA ARG A 105 -9.33 3.36 5.33
C ARG A 105 -10.02 3.00 6.66
N ASN A 106 -9.91 1.76 7.15
CA ASN A 106 -10.43 1.37 8.45
C ASN A 106 -9.42 1.61 9.57
N ILE A 107 -8.14 1.48 9.25
CA ILE A 107 -7.01 1.81 10.12
C ILE A 107 -5.97 2.61 9.33
N PRO A 108 -4.97 3.24 10.00
CA PRO A 108 -3.87 3.88 9.29
C PRO A 108 -3.17 2.90 8.33
N MET A 109 -2.68 3.43 7.19
CA MET A 109 -2.04 2.61 6.16
C MET A 109 -1.02 1.64 6.76
N LEU A 110 -1.15 0.36 6.40
CA LEU A 110 -0.27 -0.70 6.88
C LEU A 110 1.18 -0.46 6.45
N LYS A 111 2.09 -0.65 7.41
CA LYS A 111 3.54 -0.68 7.18
C LYS A 111 4.01 -2.10 7.39
N PHE A 112 4.67 -2.67 6.39
CA PHE A 112 5.13 -4.04 6.45
C PHE A 112 6.59 -4.12 6.91
N PHE A 113 6.87 -5.03 7.84
CA PHE A 113 8.25 -5.39 8.15
C PHE A 113 8.80 -6.25 7.02
N MET A 114 9.81 -5.75 6.32
CA MET A 114 10.42 -6.46 5.20
C MET A 114 11.84 -6.90 5.55
N LYS A 115 12.28 -8.03 4.96
CA LYS A 115 13.68 -8.42 5.04
C LYS A 115 14.57 -7.33 4.45
N HIS A 116 15.71 -7.06 5.09
CA HIS A 116 16.70 -6.07 4.67
C HIS A 116 17.13 -6.18 3.20
N VAL A 117 17.10 -7.40 2.63
CA VAL A 117 17.42 -7.65 1.21
C VAL A 117 16.45 -6.95 0.24
N LEU A 118 15.21 -6.72 0.63
CA LEU A 118 14.19 -6.05 -0.21
C LEU A 118 14.40 -4.53 -0.32
N ILE A 119 15.28 -3.94 0.50
CA ILE A 119 15.66 -2.52 0.41
C ILE A 119 16.39 -2.24 -0.92
N TRP A 120 17.07 -3.24 -1.47
CA TRP A 120 17.82 -3.13 -2.72
C TRP A 120 16.97 -3.26 -3.99
N VAL A 121 15.68 -3.61 -3.84
CA VAL A 121 14.77 -3.65 -5.00
C VAL A 121 14.44 -2.21 -5.42
N PRO A 122 14.73 -1.81 -6.68
CA PRO A 122 14.35 -0.50 -7.20
C PRO A 122 12.86 -0.26 -6.98
N ILE A 123 12.49 0.94 -6.54
CA ILE A 123 11.12 1.37 -6.20
C ILE A 123 10.70 1.02 -4.76
N ILE A 124 10.93 -0.20 -4.26
CA ILE A 124 10.51 -0.61 -2.91
C ILE A 124 11.45 -0.04 -1.83
N GLY A 125 12.75 -0.07 -2.08
CA GLY A 125 13.78 0.37 -1.13
C GLY A 125 13.66 1.85 -0.73
N PRO A 126 13.63 2.81 -1.66
CA PRO A 126 13.53 4.23 -1.32
C PRO A 126 12.25 4.59 -0.57
N VAL A 127 11.12 3.97 -0.92
CA VAL A 127 9.82 4.21 -0.26
C VAL A 127 9.84 3.70 1.19
N SER A 128 10.38 2.52 1.43
CA SER A 128 10.48 1.95 2.79
C SER A 128 11.48 2.70 3.67
N TYR A 129 12.63 3.12 3.12
CA TYR A 129 13.65 3.83 3.87
C TYR A 129 13.17 5.21 4.36
N THR A 130 12.42 5.93 3.54
CA THR A 130 11.87 7.24 3.93
C THR A 130 10.80 7.12 5.01
N HIS A 131 10.05 6.02 5.05
CA HIS A 131 9.05 5.78 6.09
C HIS A 131 9.64 5.35 7.43
N LEU A 132 10.72 4.55 7.45
CA LEU A 132 11.36 4.10 8.69
C LEU A 132 12.09 5.25 9.40
N ARG A 133 12.75 6.15 8.67
CA ARG A 133 13.53 7.25 9.24
C ARG A 133 12.68 8.38 9.82
N ALA A 134 11.44 8.52 9.42
CA ALA A 134 10.54 9.56 9.91
C ALA A 134 10.11 9.35 11.39
N HIS A 135 10.39 8.19 11.97
CA HIS A 135 10.04 7.86 13.36
C HIS A 135 11.20 7.90 14.35
N GLU A 136 12.45 8.07 13.90
CA GLU A 136 13.62 8.17 14.80
C GLU A 136 13.94 9.59 15.26
N THR A 137 13.17 10.58 14.81
CA THR A 137 13.40 12.00 15.13
C THR A 137 12.20 12.69 15.78
N SER A 138 11.61 12.05 16.80
CA SER A 138 10.65 12.75 17.68
C SER A 138 10.83 12.32 19.12
#